data_84d2177a22a766eea1bfe0f1194ce94b
#
_entry.id   84d2177a22a766eea1bfe0f1194ce94b
#
_cell.length_a   1.000
_cell.length_b   1.000
_cell.length_c   1.000
_cell.angle_alpha   90.00
_cell.angle_beta   90.00
_cell.angle_gamma   90.00
#
_symmetry.space_group_name_H-M   'P 1'
#
loop_
_entity.id
_entity.type
_entity.pdbx_description
1 polymer ?
#
loop_
_entity_poly.entity_id
_entity_poly.type
_entity_poly.pdbx_seq_one_letter_code
_entity_poly.pdbx_strand_id
1 'polypeptide(L)'
;MPGHWEGDLILGLGSSAIGTLVERTTRFTLLLHLPRMAGHADGERTTGTKNGPPLAGHGAAAVRDAITRVMRTLPAQLRRSLTWDQGAELAEHAQLRIDTGLAVYFCDPQSPWQRGTNENTDGLLRQYFPKGTDLSAHHVTDLAAVALALNTRPRKTLGWKTPAEALNELLQSQLTNTVATTG
;
A
#
# COMPACT_ATOMS: atom_id res chain seq x y z
N MET A 1 12.72 -6.30 -12.12
CA MET A 1 12.40 -7.40 -11.20
C MET A 1 11.17 -7.04 -10.40
N PRO A 2 10.15 -7.87 -10.33
CA PRO A 2 8.95 -7.62 -9.53
C PRO A 2 9.23 -7.80 -8.04
N GLY A 3 8.29 -7.32 -7.21
CA GLY A 3 8.32 -7.51 -5.76
C GLY A 3 8.88 -6.32 -4.98
N HIS A 4 9.08 -5.19 -5.64
CA HIS A 4 9.45 -3.93 -4.99
C HIS A 4 8.23 -3.02 -4.91
N TRP A 5 7.81 -2.72 -3.70
CA TRP A 5 6.58 -1.99 -3.41
C TRP A 5 6.86 -0.59 -2.91
N GLU A 6 6.00 0.33 -3.26
CA GLU A 6 5.89 1.65 -2.64
C GLU A 6 4.61 1.68 -1.82
N GLY A 7 4.69 2.13 -0.57
CA GLY A 7 3.55 2.20 0.33
C GLY A 7 3.31 3.58 0.88
N ASP A 8 2.04 3.91 1.10
CA ASP A 8 1.61 5.18 1.68
C ASP A 8 0.22 5.04 2.33
N LEU A 9 -0.23 6.11 2.98
CA LEU A 9 -1.57 6.23 3.52
C LEU A 9 -2.35 7.35 2.82
N ILE A 10 -3.56 7.04 2.40
CA ILE A 10 -4.55 8.04 2.01
C ILE A 10 -5.33 8.40 3.25
N LEU A 11 -5.30 9.67 3.63
CA LEU A 11 -5.99 10.18 4.80
C LEU A 11 -7.34 10.78 4.42
N GLY A 12 -8.33 10.55 5.28
CA GLY A 12 -9.68 11.09 5.21
C GLY A 12 -10.08 11.85 6.46
N LEU A 13 -11.38 12.18 6.56
CA LEU A 13 -11.93 12.84 7.74
C LEU A 13 -11.89 11.92 8.97
N GLY A 14 -11.85 12.53 10.15
CA GLY A 14 -11.89 11.83 11.42
C GLY A 14 -10.70 10.88 11.61
N SER A 15 -9.52 11.23 11.08
CA SER A 15 -8.33 10.40 11.09
C SER A 15 -8.50 9.03 10.44
N SER A 16 -9.48 8.89 9.54
CA SER A 16 -9.64 7.68 8.75
C SER A 16 -8.54 7.55 7.72
N ALA A 17 -8.12 6.33 7.42
CA ALA A 17 -7.05 6.07 6.48
C ALA A 17 -7.27 4.76 5.71
N ILE A 18 -6.74 4.74 4.49
CA ILE A 18 -6.58 3.54 3.66
C ILE A 18 -5.10 3.42 3.32
N GLY A 19 -4.52 2.25 3.55
CA GLY A 19 -3.16 1.98 3.13
C GLY A 19 -3.11 1.62 1.64
N THR A 20 -2.06 2.04 0.97
CA THR A 20 -1.78 1.73 -0.44
C THR A 20 -0.45 1.02 -0.56
N LEU A 21 -0.41 -0.02 -1.38
CA LEU A 21 0.82 -0.69 -1.79
C LEU A 21 0.82 -0.79 -3.31
N VAL A 22 1.83 -0.23 -3.96
CA VAL A 22 1.95 -0.24 -5.42
C VAL A 22 3.25 -0.93 -5.82
N GLU A 23 3.15 -1.95 -6.65
CA GLU A 23 4.32 -2.64 -7.20
C GLU A 23 4.96 -1.77 -8.28
N ARG A 24 6.26 -1.49 -8.16
CA ARG A 24 6.97 -0.45 -8.92
C ARG A 24 7.05 -0.73 -10.42
N THR A 25 7.18 -1.99 -10.81
CA THR A 25 7.35 -2.41 -12.21
C THR A 25 6.03 -2.48 -12.95
N THR A 26 5.02 -3.10 -12.32
CA THR A 26 3.74 -3.43 -12.94
C THR A 26 2.62 -2.46 -12.62
N ARG A 27 2.85 -1.57 -11.65
CA ARG A 27 1.81 -0.67 -11.13
C ARG A 27 0.64 -1.41 -10.45
N PHE A 28 0.82 -2.69 -10.15
CA PHE A 28 -0.20 -3.47 -9.46
C PHE A 28 -0.43 -2.91 -8.07
N THR A 29 -1.69 -2.65 -7.75
CA THR A 29 -2.10 -1.92 -6.54
C THR A 29 -2.86 -2.83 -5.59
N LEU A 30 -2.49 -2.79 -4.33
CA LEU A 30 -3.20 -3.40 -3.21
C LEU A 30 -3.66 -2.29 -2.27
N LEU A 31 -4.87 -2.43 -1.75
CA LEU A 31 -5.44 -1.52 -0.77
C LEU A 31 -5.56 -2.22 0.57
N LEU A 32 -5.16 -1.52 1.62
CA LEU A 32 -5.15 -2.03 2.98
C LEU A 32 -6.30 -1.43 3.76
N HIS A 33 -7.17 -2.29 4.26
CA HIS A 33 -8.19 -1.88 5.22
C HIS A 33 -7.55 -1.66 6.59
N LEU A 34 -7.68 -0.46 7.13
CA LEU A 34 -7.18 -0.07 8.43
C LEU A 34 -8.37 0.22 9.35
N PRO A 35 -8.80 -0.75 10.18
CA PRO A 35 -9.88 -0.51 11.13
C PRO A 35 -9.43 0.51 12.17
N ARG A 36 -10.34 1.36 12.63
CA ARG A 36 -10.08 2.25 13.78
C ARG A 36 -9.80 1.41 15.02
N MET A 37 -8.86 1.87 15.84
CA MET A 37 -8.60 1.24 17.14
C MET A 37 -9.82 1.41 18.06
N ALA A 38 -10.14 0.37 18.83
CA ALA A 38 -11.19 0.43 19.86
C ALA A 38 -10.88 1.57 20.85
N GLY A 39 -11.87 2.44 21.09
CA GLY A 39 -11.75 3.63 21.96
C GLY A 39 -11.62 4.97 21.24
N HIS A 40 -11.49 5.00 19.93
CA HIS A 40 -11.49 6.23 19.11
C HIS A 40 -12.78 6.39 18.29
N ALA A 41 -13.84 5.65 18.64
CA ALA A 41 -15.17 5.88 18.11
C ALA A 41 -15.79 7.05 18.87
N ASP A 42 -16.27 8.05 18.13
CA ASP A 42 -17.07 9.18 18.52
C ASP A 42 -16.38 10.37 19.22
N GLY A 43 -16.09 11.37 18.40
CA GLY A 43 -16.52 12.74 18.67
C GLY A 43 -15.77 13.54 19.71
N GLU A 44 -14.70 13.12 20.33
CA GLU A 44 -13.86 14.06 21.03
C GLU A 44 -12.92 14.79 20.07
N ARG A 45 -13.37 15.95 19.64
CA ARG A 45 -12.51 17.01 19.15
C ARG A 45 -11.53 17.34 20.28
N THR A 46 -10.41 16.68 20.35
CA THR A 46 -9.29 17.19 21.12
C THR A 46 -8.84 18.46 20.41
N THR A 47 -9.36 19.58 20.92
CA THR A 47 -8.88 20.92 20.61
C THR A 47 -7.41 20.97 20.90
N GLY A 48 -6.61 21.16 19.86
CA GLY A 48 -5.33 21.82 19.97
C GLY A 48 -4.15 21.01 20.41
N THR A 49 -3.63 20.18 19.54
CA THR A 49 -2.18 20.10 19.34
C THR A 49 -1.92 19.87 17.86
N LYS A 50 -1.32 20.84 17.20
CA LYS A 50 -0.86 20.74 15.80
C LYS A 50 0.18 19.63 15.58
N ASN A 51 0.52 18.84 16.60
CA ASN A 51 1.51 17.77 16.62
C ASN A 51 0.99 16.49 17.27
N GLY A 52 -0.31 16.21 17.21
CA GLY A 52 -0.83 14.88 17.52
C GLY A 52 -0.33 13.87 16.48
N PRO A 53 -0.13 12.57 16.83
CA PRO A 53 0.29 11.59 15.86
C PRO A 53 -0.70 11.60 14.67
N PRO A 54 -0.24 11.66 13.41
CA PRO A 54 -1.09 11.81 12.23
C PRO A 54 -2.10 10.67 12.02
N LEU A 55 -2.07 9.65 12.85
CA LEU A 55 -2.92 8.47 12.83
C LEU A 55 -3.66 8.26 14.15
N ALA A 56 -4.25 9.30 14.74
CA ALA A 56 -5.14 9.08 15.88
C ALA A 56 -6.21 8.03 15.51
N GLY A 57 -6.05 6.79 15.99
CA GLY A 57 -6.93 5.66 15.69
C GLY A 57 -6.36 4.56 14.81
N HIS A 58 -5.20 4.76 14.17
CA HIS A 58 -4.52 3.71 13.38
C HIS A 58 -3.06 3.61 13.83
N GLY A 59 -2.80 2.81 14.86
CA GLY A 59 -1.44 2.63 15.38
C GLY A 59 -0.52 1.89 14.40
N ALA A 60 0.79 2.00 14.63
CA ALA A 60 1.81 1.29 13.85
C ALA A 60 1.57 -0.22 13.78
N ALA A 61 1.02 -0.81 14.84
CA ALA A 61 0.64 -2.22 14.85
C ALA A 61 -0.46 -2.55 13.83
N ALA A 62 -1.48 -1.71 13.68
CA ALA A 62 -2.57 -1.93 12.72
C ALA A 62 -2.05 -1.87 11.28
N VAL A 63 -1.18 -0.91 10.96
CA VAL A 63 -0.54 -0.81 9.63
C VAL A 63 0.35 -2.01 9.36
N ARG A 64 1.21 -2.39 10.31
CA ARG A 64 2.04 -3.60 10.22
C ARG A 64 1.19 -4.84 9.96
N ASP A 65 0.13 -5.06 10.71
CA ASP A 65 -0.70 -6.25 10.61
C ASP A 65 -1.46 -6.29 9.27
N ALA A 66 -1.93 -5.14 8.78
CA ALA A 66 -2.57 -5.05 7.48
C ALA A 66 -1.59 -5.39 6.33
N ILE A 67 -0.38 -4.85 6.36
CA ILE A 67 0.67 -5.15 5.39
C ILE A 67 1.05 -6.64 5.46
N THR A 68 1.27 -7.17 6.65
CA THR A 68 1.63 -8.58 6.86
C THR A 68 0.58 -9.52 6.28
N ARG A 69 -0.71 -9.25 6.55
CA ARG A 69 -1.82 -10.06 6.05
C ARG A 69 -1.83 -10.15 4.54
N VAL A 70 -1.67 -9.02 3.86
CA VAL A 70 -1.68 -8.96 2.40
C VAL A 70 -0.41 -9.56 1.81
N MET A 71 0.75 -9.23 2.35
CA MET A 71 2.01 -9.75 1.83
C MET A 71 2.14 -11.26 1.95
N ARG A 72 1.58 -11.87 2.99
CA ARG A 72 1.58 -13.33 3.14
C ARG A 72 0.76 -14.07 2.08
N THR A 73 -0.18 -13.41 1.43
CA THR A 73 -0.93 -14.01 0.31
C THR A 73 -0.15 -14.03 -1.00
N LEU A 74 0.94 -13.27 -1.08
CA LEU A 74 1.76 -13.16 -2.28
C LEU A 74 2.87 -14.22 -2.32
N PRO A 75 3.25 -14.71 -3.51
CA PRO A 75 4.43 -15.56 -3.64
C PRO A 75 5.70 -14.87 -3.19
N ALA A 76 6.70 -15.63 -2.74
CA ALA A 76 7.95 -15.10 -2.22
C ALA A 76 8.68 -14.14 -3.18
N GLN A 77 8.57 -14.39 -4.48
CA GLN A 77 9.16 -13.57 -5.54
C GLN A 77 8.62 -12.13 -5.57
N LEU A 78 7.41 -11.93 -5.04
CA LEU A 78 6.76 -10.62 -4.93
C LEU A 78 6.96 -9.94 -3.56
N ARG A 79 7.76 -10.52 -2.68
CA ARG A 79 8.02 -9.99 -1.34
C ARG A 79 9.47 -9.59 -1.14
N ARG A 80 9.97 -8.65 -1.97
CA ARG A 80 11.40 -8.24 -1.93
C ARG A 80 11.62 -7.03 -1.04
N SER A 81 10.99 -5.93 -1.35
CA SER A 81 11.15 -4.70 -0.57
C SER A 81 9.89 -3.86 -0.53
N LEU A 82 9.80 -3.05 0.51
CA LEU A 82 8.80 -2.02 0.70
C LEU A 82 9.51 -0.71 0.97
N THR A 83 9.24 0.30 0.15
CA THR A 83 9.65 1.68 0.38
C THR A 83 8.48 2.44 0.97
N TRP A 84 8.69 3.09 2.10
CA TRP A 84 7.68 3.86 2.82
C TRP A 84 8.15 5.28 3.07
N ASP A 85 7.22 6.21 3.19
CA ASP A 85 7.57 7.55 3.66
C ASP A 85 7.98 7.50 5.14
N GLN A 86 8.67 8.53 5.58
CA GLN A 86 9.03 8.66 6.97
C GLN A 86 7.76 8.94 7.78
N GLY A 87 7.38 8.01 8.63
CA GLY A 87 6.20 8.18 9.44
C GLY A 87 6.20 7.25 10.65
N ALA A 88 5.57 7.71 11.73
CA ALA A 88 5.35 6.90 12.93
C ALA A 88 4.47 5.67 12.66
N GLU A 89 3.69 5.69 11.57
CA GLU A 89 2.81 4.60 11.14
C GLU A 89 3.55 3.32 10.78
N LEU A 90 4.83 3.37 10.47
CA LEU A 90 5.65 2.18 10.22
C LEU A 90 6.77 2.01 11.27
N ALA A 91 6.56 2.50 12.50
CA ALA A 91 7.52 2.36 13.59
C ALA A 91 7.87 0.90 13.91
N GLU A 92 6.95 -0.04 13.64
CA GLU A 92 7.17 -1.48 13.85
C GLU A 92 7.74 -2.21 12.62
N HIS A 93 8.50 -1.52 11.79
CA HIS A 93 9.09 -2.07 10.56
C HIS A 93 10.02 -3.27 10.78
N ALA A 94 10.69 -3.34 11.94
CA ALA A 94 11.55 -4.48 12.27
C ALA A 94 10.73 -5.77 12.39
N GLN A 95 9.57 -5.72 13.06
CA GLN A 95 8.66 -6.85 13.18
C GLN A 95 8.04 -7.20 11.81
N LEU A 96 7.66 -6.20 11.02
CA LEU A 96 7.17 -6.39 9.66
C LEU A 96 8.18 -7.18 8.80
N ARG A 97 9.45 -6.83 8.89
CA ARG A 97 10.53 -7.54 8.19
C ARG A 97 10.63 -9.01 8.60
N ILE A 98 10.53 -9.29 9.90
CA ILE A 98 10.55 -10.66 10.43
C ILE A 98 9.35 -11.46 9.91
N ASP A 99 8.16 -10.86 9.96
CA ASP A 99 6.90 -11.54 9.64
C ASP A 99 6.70 -11.81 8.14
N THR A 100 7.27 -10.98 7.28
CA THR A 100 7.03 -11.02 5.83
C THR A 100 8.26 -11.35 4.98
N GLY A 101 9.45 -11.17 5.51
CA GLY A 101 10.70 -11.25 4.75
C GLY A 101 10.99 -10.01 3.89
N LEU A 102 10.16 -8.96 3.94
CA LEU A 102 10.37 -7.73 3.19
C LEU A 102 11.56 -6.93 3.73
N ALA A 103 12.43 -6.46 2.84
CA ALA A 103 13.36 -5.40 3.20
C ALA A 103 12.60 -4.07 3.20
N VAL A 104 12.58 -3.38 4.34
CA VAL A 104 11.88 -2.10 4.49
C VAL A 104 12.88 -0.96 4.37
N TYR A 105 12.56 0.00 3.49
CA TYR A 105 13.32 1.22 3.26
C TYR A 105 12.45 2.44 3.50
N PHE A 106 13.05 3.50 3.99
CA PHE A 106 12.40 4.80 4.13
C PHE A 106 12.94 5.76 3.10
N CYS A 107 12.07 6.63 2.58
CA CYS A 107 12.48 7.69 1.68
C CYS A 107 13.35 8.71 2.40
N ASP A 108 14.32 9.29 1.68
CA ASP A 108 15.04 10.44 2.18
C ASP A 108 14.09 11.63 2.35
N PRO A 109 14.30 12.48 3.36
CA PRO A 109 13.50 13.70 3.51
C PRO A 109 13.51 14.53 2.23
N GLN A 110 12.32 15.03 1.84
CA GLN A 110 12.14 15.87 0.66
C GLN A 110 12.51 15.22 -0.69
N SER A 111 12.40 13.89 -0.78
CA SER A 111 12.68 13.13 -2.00
C SER A 111 11.42 12.45 -2.58
N PRO A 112 10.40 13.23 -3.02
CA PRO A 112 9.13 12.66 -3.52
C PRO A 112 9.30 11.77 -4.74
N TRP A 113 10.35 11.98 -5.55
CA TRP A 113 10.66 11.15 -6.73
C TRP A 113 10.95 9.68 -6.39
N GLN A 114 11.31 9.37 -5.15
CA GLN A 114 11.53 8.00 -4.69
C GLN A 114 10.22 7.20 -4.60
N ARG A 115 9.07 7.88 -4.65
CA ARG A 115 7.72 7.30 -4.60
C ARG A 115 6.80 7.74 -5.74
N GLY A 116 7.37 8.08 -6.88
CA GLY A 116 6.59 8.58 -8.03
C GLY A 116 5.50 7.62 -8.52
N THR A 117 5.66 6.31 -8.30
CA THR A 117 4.65 5.30 -8.63
C THR A 117 3.42 5.43 -7.74
N ASN A 118 3.65 5.62 -6.44
CA ASN A 118 2.58 5.73 -5.46
C ASN A 118 1.80 7.04 -5.63
N GLU A 119 2.48 8.16 -5.85
CA GLU A 119 1.83 9.46 -6.07
C GLU A 119 0.86 9.44 -7.26
N ASN A 120 1.26 8.81 -8.38
CA ASN A 120 0.38 8.65 -9.54
C ASN A 120 -0.84 7.80 -9.20
N THR A 121 -0.67 6.75 -8.41
CA THR A 121 -1.75 5.87 -7.99
C THR A 121 -2.70 6.58 -7.02
N ASP A 122 -2.18 7.37 -6.10
CA ASP A 122 -2.97 8.16 -5.17
C ASP A 122 -3.87 9.16 -5.90
N GLY A 123 -3.36 9.80 -6.95
CA GLY A 123 -4.16 10.66 -7.82
C GLY A 123 -5.36 9.93 -8.44
N LEU A 124 -5.19 8.69 -8.85
CA LEU A 124 -6.29 7.86 -9.38
C LEU A 124 -7.24 7.39 -8.27
N LEU A 125 -6.72 7.06 -7.11
CA LEU A 125 -7.52 6.63 -5.95
C LEU A 125 -8.43 7.74 -5.45
N ARG A 126 -8.03 9.01 -5.59
CA ARG A 126 -8.88 10.17 -5.24
C ARG A 126 -10.16 10.29 -6.08
N GLN A 127 -10.27 9.57 -7.19
CA GLN A 127 -11.53 9.45 -7.94
C GLN A 127 -12.54 8.56 -7.20
N TYR A 128 -12.09 7.61 -6.42
CA TYR A 128 -12.90 6.70 -5.61
C TYR A 128 -13.01 7.14 -4.16
N PHE A 129 -11.99 7.78 -3.65
CA PHE A 129 -11.85 8.23 -2.26
C PHE A 129 -11.54 9.74 -2.24
N PRO A 130 -12.54 10.61 -2.47
CA PRO A 130 -12.30 12.05 -2.51
C PRO A 130 -11.73 12.59 -1.20
N LYS A 131 -10.92 13.65 -1.30
CA LYS A 131 -10.46 14.38 -0.11
C LYS A 131 -11.66 14.91 0.68
N GLY A 132 -11.54 14.92 2.00
CA GLY A 132 -12.60 15.43 2.86
C GLY A 132 -13.77 14.46 3.07
N THR A 133 -13.59 13.17 2.77
CA THR A 133 -14.57 12.12 3.08
C THR A 133 -14.07 11.23 4.20
N ASP A 134 -14.99 10.59 4.92
CA ASP A 134 -14.67 9.59 5.94
C ASP A 134 -14.39 8.24 5.26
N LEU A 135 -13.15 7.80 5.31
CA LEU A 135 -12.70 6.56 4.68
C LEU A 135 -13.02 5.32 5.53
N SER A 136 -13.41 5.49 6.78
CA SER A 136 -13.73 4.37 7.67
C SER A 136 -15.04 3.65 7.30
N ALA A 137 -15.90 4.29 6.49
CA ALA A 137 -17.13 3.71 5.98
C ALA A 137 -16.91 2.61 4.93
N HIS A 138 -15.71 2.54 4.34
CA HIS A 138 -15.37 1.54 3.32
C HIS A 138 -14.96 0.22 3.96
N HIS A 139 -15.59 -0.85 3.50
CA HIS A 139 -15.26 -2.22 3.92
C HIS A 139 -14.16 -2.84 3.04
N VAL A 140 -13.63 -3.98 3.49
CA VAL A 140 -12.62 -4.75 2.73
C VAL A 140 -13.09 -5.06 1.30
N THR A 141 -14.37 -5.35 1.11
CA THR A 141 -14.96 -5.63 -0.21
C THR A 141 -14.98 -4.42 -1.12
N ASP A 142 -15.20 -3.21 -0.57
CA ASP A 142 -15.17 -1.95 -1.35
C ASP A 142 -13.76 -1.67 -1.83
N LEU A 143 -12.77 -1.85 -0.95
CA LEU A 143 -11.36 -1.67 -1.28
C LEU A 143 -10.91 -2.69 -2.34
N ALA A 144 -11.34 -3.94 -2.25
CA ALA A 144 -11.05 -4.97 -3.23
C ALA A 144 -11.63 -4.62 -4.61
N ALA A 145 -12.85 -4.07 -4.67
CA ALA A 145 -13.48 -3.64 -5.91
C ALA A 145 -12.71 -2.47 -6.55
N VAL A 146 -12.26 -1.50 -5.78
CA VAL A 146 -11.45 -0.37 -6.27
C VAL A 146 -10.08 -0.84 -6.76
N ALA A 147 -9.41 -1.71 -6.00
CA ALA A 147 -8.14 -2.29 -6.41
C ALA A 147 -8.28 -3.07 -7.73
N LEU A 148 -9.34 -3.85 -7.90
CA LEU A 148 -9.65 -4.56 -9.14
C LEU A 148 -9.83 -3.58 -10.30
N ALA A 149 -10.61 -2.51 -10.12
CA ALA A 149 -10.82 -1.48 -11.14
C ALA A 149 -9.50 -0.84 -11.60
N LEU A 150 -8.59 -0.54 -10.66
CA LEU A 150 -7.27 0.01 -10.98
C LEU A 150 -6.37 -1.01 -11.69
N ASN A 151 -6.39 -2.26 -11.26
CA ASN A 151 -5.53 -3.32 -11.78
C ASN A 151 -6.00 -3.87 -13.13
N THR A 152 -7.24 -3.62 -13.53
CA THR A 152 -7.80 -3.98 -14.84
C THR A 152 -7.90 -2.81 -15.81
N ARG A 153 -7.42 -1.62 -15.42
CA ARG A 153 -7.40 -0.42 -16.28
C ARG A 153 -6.09 -0.36 -17.06
N PRO A 154 -6.11 -0.32 -18.41
CA PRO A 154 -4.90 -0.20 -19.22
C PRO A 154 -4.09 1.05 -18.89
N ARG A 155 -2.77 0.92 -18.88
CA ARG A 155 -1.83 2.01 -18.56
C ARG A 155 -0.91 2.28 -19.75
N LYS A 156 -0.82 3.54 -20.16
CA LYS A 156 0.10 3.97 -21.22
C LYS A 156 1.55 3.61 -20.89
N THR A 157 1.95 3.77 -19.62
CA THR A 157 3.30 3.43 -19.14
C THR A 157 3.63 1.94 -19.19
N LEU A 158 2.64 1.08 -19.33
CA LEU A 158 2.78 -0.37 -19.48
C LEU A 158 2.56 -0.84 -20.92
N GLY A 159 2.65 0.06 -21.90
CA GLY A 159 2.34 -0.27 -23.29
C GLY A 159 0.87 -0.66 -23.50
N TRP A 160 -0.04 0.00 -22.77
CA TRP A 160 -1.49 -0.24 -22.75
C TRP A 160 -1.93 -1.57 -22.12
N LYS A 161 -1.01 -2.30 -21.50
CA LYS A 161 -1.38 -3.43 -20.65
C LYS A 161 -2.01 -2.96 -19.33
N THR A 162 -2.80 -3.82 -18.74
CA THR A 162 -3.27 -3.62 -17.37
C THR A 162 -2.18 -3.99 -16.36
N PRO A 163 -2.18 -3.43 -15.14
CA PRO A 163 -1.29 -3.87 -14.08
C PRO A 163 -1.37 -5.37 -13.79
N ALA A 164 -2.56 -5.96 -13.85
CA ALA A 164 -2.76 -7.39 -13.63
C ALA A 164 -2.09 -8.24 -14.72
N GLU A 165 -2.23 -7.86 -15.99
CA GLU A 165 -1.55 -8.53 -17.12
C GLU A 165 -0.04 -8.43 -16.99
N ALA A 166 0.48 -7.24 -16.69
CA ALA A 166 1.91 -7.01 -16.50
C ALA A 166 2.49 -7.86 -15.36
N LEU A 167 1.79 -7.94 -14.24
CA LEU A 167 2.21 -8.76 -13.11
C LEU A 167 2.23 -10.25 -13.46
N ASN A 168 1.19 -10.73 -14.13
CA ASN A 168 1.08 -12.13 -14.54
C ASN A 168 2.19 -12.52 -15.51
N GLU A 169 2.48 -11.70 -16.51
CA GLU A 169 3.59 -11.93 -17.46
C GLU A 169 4.94 -12.03 -16.74
N LEU A 170 5.20 -11.15 -15.79
CA LEU A 170 6.45 -11.18 -15.01
C LEU A 170 6.57 -12.44 -14.16
N LEU A 171 5.49 -12.89 -13.55
CA LEU A 171 5.49 -14.13 -12.77
C LEU A 171 5.74 -15.35 -13.65
N GLN A 172 5.11 -15.41 -14.82
CA GLN A 172 5.31 -16.50 -15.78
C GLN A 172 6.74 -16.54 -16.33
N SER A 173 7.32 -15.38 -16.67
CA SER A 173 8.70 -15.32 -17.18
C SER A 173 9.73 -15.79 -16.14
N GLN A 174 9.49 -15.53 -14.85
CA GLN A 174 10.35 -16.01 -13.77
C GLN A 174 10.28 -17.54 -13.60
N LEU A 175 9.08 -18.13 -13.69
CA LEU A 175 8.91 -19.58 -13.63
C LEU A 175 9.65 -20.26 -14.77
N THR A 176 9.59 -19.72 -15.99
CA THR A 176 10.26 -20.28 -17.16
C THR A 176 11.78 -20.21 -17.01
N ASN A 177 12.32 -19.11 -16.50
CA ASN A 177 13.76 -18.94 -16.28
C ASN A 177 14.30 -19.87 -15.18
N THR A 178 13.51 -20.18 -14.16
CA THR A 178 13.92 -21.09 -13.09
C THR A 178 14.02 -22.53 -13.58
N VAL A 179 13.16 -22.94 -14.50
CA VAL A 179 13.18 -24.30 -15.09
C VAL A 179 14.37 -24.47 -16.06
N ALA A 180 14.78 -23.41 -16.75
CA ALA A 180 15.92 -23.46 -17.68
C ALA A 180 17.29 -23.54 -16.99
N THR A 181 17.38 -23.26 -15.69
CA THR A 181 18.67 -23.25 -14.95
C THR A 181 18.92 -24.59 -14.22
N THR A 182 18.00 -25.53 -14.25
CA THR A 182 18.10 -26.86 -13.62
C THR A 182 18.30 -28.00 -14.62
N GLY A 183 18.71 -27.71 -15.84
CA GLY A 183 19.05 -28.67 -16.89
C GLY A 183 20.55 -28.80 -17.11
#